data_d40cd5a0f34bf8bf35a9eabcaa64e4c3
#
_entry.id   d40cd5a0f34bf8bf35a9eabcaa64e4c3
#
_cell.length_a   1.000
_cell.length_b   1.000
_cell.length_c   1.000
_cell.angle_alpha   90.00
_cell.angle_beta   90.00
_cell.angle_gamma   90.00
#
_symmetry.space_group_name_H-M   'P 1'
#
loop_
_entity.id
_entity.type
_entity.pdbx_description
1 polymer ?
#
loop_
_entity_poly.entity_id
_entity_poly.type
_entity_poly.pdbx_seq_one_letter_code
_entity_poly.pdbx_strand_id
1 'polypeptide(L)'
;MAELDSPPAKVALITGAARRVGAAIARRLHADGYNLALHFRHSQAEMDALRAELNGLRAGSIISLQADLAEFDRLPELVANTVGHFGRLDALVNNASGFYPTPIGTAMPSQWDELFAS
;
A
#
# COMPACT_ATOMS: atom_id res chain seq x y z
N MET A 1 5.76 25.04 15.89
CA MET A 1 5.36 24.24 14.78
C MET A 1 5.61 22.79 15.05
N ALA A 2 4.59 22.16 15.55
CA ALA A 2 4.71 20.76 15.92
C ALA A 2 5.09 19.89 14.73
N GLU A 3 4.54 20.22 13.58
CA GLU A 3 4.80 19.41 12.38
C GLU A 3 6.25 19.49 11.92
N LEU A 4 6.97 20.51 12.30
CA LEU A 4 8.38 20.62 11.95
C LEU A 4 9.24 19.66 12.75
N ASP A 5 8.75 19.29 13.93
CA ASP A 5 9.49 18.41 14.82
C ASP A 5 9.06 16.94 14.66
N SER A 6 7.98 16.70 13.93
CA SER A 6 7.47 15.35 13.74
C SER A 6 8.20 14.67 12.59
N PRO A 7 8.59 13.40 12.76
CA PRO A 7 9.15 12.68 11.63
C PRO A 7 8.11 12.51 10.53
N PRO A 8 8.54 12.42 9.27
CA PRO A 8 7.60 12.14 8.19
C PRO A 8 6.89 10.81 8.43
N ALA A 9 5.65 10.73 8.02
CA ALA A 9 4.90 9.50 8.14
C ALA A 9 5.53 8.41 7.28
N LYS A 10 5.57 7.22 7.81
CA LYS A 10 5.97 6.05 7.02
C LYS A 10 4.92 5.77 5.96
N VAL A 11 5.34 5.10 4.91
CA VAL A 11 4.48 4.83 3.76
C VAL A 11 4.47 3.34 3.48
N ALA A 12 3.28 2.80 3.27
CA ALA A 12 3.12 1.40 2.88
C ALA A 12 2.32 1.32 1.58
N LEU A 13 2.70 0.37 0.74
CA LEU A 13 1.94 0.00 -0.45
C LEU A 13 1.28 -1.35 -0.15
N ILE A 14 -0.03 -1.42 -0.30
CA ILE A 14 -0.78 -2.64 -0.03
C ILE A 14 -1.47 -3.08 -1.31
N THR A 15 -1.14 -4.29 -1.77
CA THR A 15 -1.80 -4.83 -2.96
C THR A 15 -3.08 -5.54 -2.56
N GLY A 16 -4.09 -5.51 -3.44
CA GLY A 16 -5.37 -6.14 -3.15
C GLY A 16 -6.06 -5.53 -1.94
N ALA A 17 -6.01 -4.21 -1.81
CA ALA A 17 -6.38 -3.53 -0.57
C ALA A 17 -7.86 -3.21 -0.42
N ALA A 18 -8.65 -3.41 -1.48
CA ALA A 18 -10.03 -2.89 -1.49
C ALA A 18 -10.97 -3.65 -0.57
N ARG A 19 -10.70 -4.91 -0.27
CA ARG A 19 -11.65 -5.75 0.46
C ARG A 19 -10.95 -6.65 1.46
N ARG A 20 -11.73 -7.11 2.45
CA ARG A 20 -11.36 -8.18 3.39
C ARG A 20 -10.05 -7.88 4.10
N VAL A 21 -9.10 -8.82 4.01
CA VAL A 21 -7.84 -8.73 4.74
C VAL A 21 -7.05 -7.49 4.34
N GLY A 22 -7.00 -7.20 3.04
CA GLY A 22 -6.29 -6.01 2.57
C GLY A 22 -6.83 -4.72 3.15
N ALA A 23 -8.16 -4.60 3.20
CA ALA A 23 -8.78 -3.42 3.80
C ALA A 23 -8.52 -3.36 5.31
N ALA A 24 -8.55 -4.50 6.00
CA ALA A 24 -8.25 -4.53 7.43
C ALA A 24 -6.81 -4.12 7.71
N ILE A 25 -5.87 -4.58 6.88
CA ILE A 25 -4.47 -4.18 7.01
C ILE A 25 -4.33 -2.67 6.80
N ALA A 26 -5.02 -2.15 5.79
CA ALA A 26 -4.97 -0.72 5.50
C ALA A 26 -5.46 0.10 6.69
N ARG A 27 -6.58 -0.30 7.27
CA ARG A 27 -7.11 0.42 8.42
C ARG A 27 -6.15 0.39 9.61
N ARG A 28 -5.52 -0.75 9.84
CA ARG A 28 -4.59 -0.88 10.95
C ARG A 28 -3.34 -0.05 10.75
N LEU A 29 -2.73 -0.12 9.58
CA LEU A 29 -1.53 0.66 9.31
C LEU A 29 -1.83 2.15 9.32
N HIS A 30 -2.99 2.53 8.81
CA HIS A 30 -3.40 3.93 8.85
C HIS A 30 -3.55 4.42 10.28
N ALA A 31 -4.15 3.61 11.15
CA ALA A 31 -4.28 3.94 12.56
C ALA A 31 -2.92 4.07 13.24
N ASP A 32 -1.93 3.35 12.75
CA ASP A 32 -0.57 3.42 13.29
C ASP A 32 0.23 4.59 12.69
N GLY A 33 -0.39 5.41 11.87
CA GLY A 33 0.24 6.63 11.36
C GLY A 33 0.81 6.54 9.95
N TYR A 34 0.61 5.43 9.26
CA TYR A 34 1.14 5.28 7.90
C TYR A 34 0.30 6.06 6.89
N ASN A 35 0.98 6.63 5.90
CA ASN A 35 0.33 7.00 4.66
C ASN A 35 0.34 5.78 3.75
N LEU A 36 -0.69 5.62 2.94
CA LEU A 36 -0.88 4.37 2.21
C LEU A 36 -1.12 4.59 0.73
N ALA A 37 -0.49 3.75 -0.08
CA ALA A 37 -0.86 3.55 -1.46
C ALA A 37 -1.63 2.24 -1.52
N LEU A 38 -2.87 2.28 -1.97
CA LEU A 38 -3.78 1.14 -1.94
C LEU A 38 -4.02 0.68 -3.36
N HIS A 39 -3.53 -0.51 -3.66
CA HIS A 39 -3.71 -1.10 -4.97
C HIS A 39 -5.00 -1.90 -5.01
N PHE A 40 -5.69 -1.83 -6.14
CA PHE A 40 -6.86 -2.65 -6.41
C PHE A 40 -6.91 -3.02 -7.89
N ARG A 41 -7.65 -4.07 -8.20
CA ARG A 41 -7.78 -4.53 -9.57
C ARG A 41 -9.14 -4.15 -10.16
N HIS A 42 -10.22 -4.61 -9.56
CA HIS A 42 -11.57 -4.41 -10.09
C HIS A 42 -12.54 -3.79 -9.10
N SER A 43 -12.22 -3.76 -7.85
CA SER A 43 -13.16 -3.36 -6.80
C SER A 43 -13.15 -1.85 -6.59
N GLN A 44 -13.53 -1.12 -7.64
CA GLN A 44 -13.47 0.34 -7.63
C GLN A 44 -14.34 0.95 -6.54
N ALA A 45 -15.58 0.45 -6.39
CA ALA A 45 -16.49 1.02 -5.40
C ALA A 45 -15.97 0.81 -3.99
N GLU A 46 -15.48 -0.38 -3.69
CA GLU A 46 -14.92 -0.67 -2.38
C GLU A 46 -13.66 0.16 -2.12
N MET A 47 -12.84 0.33 -3.15
CA MET A 47 -11.64 1.16 -3.00
C MET A 47 -12.00 2.61 -2.75
N ASP A 48 -12.98 3.13 -3.46
CA ASP A 48 -13.42 4.51 -3.28
C ASP A 48 -13.94 4.73 -1.87
N ALA A 49 -14.69 3.77 -1.34
CA ALA A 49 -15.22 3.85 0.01
C ALA A 49 -14.09 3.82 1.06
N LEU A 50 -13.14 2.92 0.88
CA LEU A 50 -12.02 2.82 1.81
C LEU A 50 -11.16 4.08 1.78
N ARG A 51 -10.87 4.57 0.60
CA ARG A 51 -10.10 5.80 0.46
C ARG A 51 -10.80 6.98 1.12
N ALA A 52 -12.09 7.11 0.89
CA ALA A 52 -12.87 8.19 1.51
C ALA A 52 -12.87 8.07 3.03
N GLU A 53 -13.03 6.87 3.54
CA GLU A 53 -13.01 6.62 4.97
C GLU A 53 -11.69 7.08 5.60
N LEU A 54 -10.58 6.65 5.03
CA LEU A 54 -9.27 6.91 5.63
C LEU A 54 -8.79 8.34 5.41
N ASN A 55 -9.05 8.91 4.24
CA ASN A 55 -8.74 10.32 4.00
C ASN A 55 -9.62 11.23 4.86
N GLY A 56 -10.81 10.77 5.21
CA GLY A 56 -11.65 11.51 6.15
C GLY A 56 -11.06 11.57 7.55
N LEU A 57 -10.29 10.56 7.94
CA LEU A 57 -9.61 10.55 9.23
C LEU A 57 -8.32 11.37 9.19
N ARG A 58 -7.63 11.36 8.07
CA ARG A 58 -6.40 12.14 7.92
C ARG A 58 -6.24 12.49 6.43
N ALA A 59 -6.47 13.74 6.11
CA ALA A 59 -6.49 14.20 4.72
C ALA A 59 -5.14 13.98 4.04
N GLY A 60 -5.20 13.55 2.78
CA GLY A 60 -3.98 13.38 1.98
C GLY A 60 -3.16 12.16 2.34
N SER A 61 -3.68 11.27 3.16
CA SER A 61 -2.93 10.10 3.61
C SER A 61 -3.06 8.90 2.71
N ILE A 62 -3.98 8.91 1.76
CA ILE A 62 -4.28 7.74 0.93
C ILE A 62 -4.25 8.11 -0.54
N ILE A 63 -3.56 7.31 -1.35
CA ILE A 63 -3.77 7.28 -2.79
C ILE A 63 -4.22 5.87 -3.19
N SER A 64 -4.92 5.78 -4.29
CA SER A 64 -5.36 4.50 -4.82
C SER A 64 -4.76 4.28 -6.20
N LEU A 65 -4.35 3.04 -6.47
CA LEU A 65 -3.66 2.69 -7.70
C LEU A 65 -4.31 1.46 -8.29
N GLN A 66 -4.78 1.57 -9.52
CA GLN A 66 -5.45 0.47 -10.19
C GLN A 66 -4.47 -0.22 -11.13
N ALA A 67 -4.34 -1.53 -11.00
CA ALA A 67 -3.48 -2.31 -11.89
C ALA A 67 -3.83 -3.78 -11.82
N ASP A 68 -3.57 -4.49 -12.92
CA ASP A 68 -3.68 -5.93 -12.95
C ASP A 68 -2.27 -6.50 -12.72
N LEU A 69 -2.05 -7.08 -11.55
CA LEU A 69 -0.74 -7.61 -11.18
C LEU A 69 -0.40 -8.92 -11.87
N ALA A 70 -1.31 -9.46 -12.70
CA ALA A 70 -0.95 -10.57 -13.56
C ALA A 70 0.10 -10.14 -14.59
N GLU A 71 0.23 -8.85 -14.82
CA GLU A 71 1.28 -8.30 -15.68
C GLU A 71 2.51 -8.01 -14.83
N PHE A 72 3.61 -8.64 -15.14
CA PHE A 72 4.82 -8.57 -14.32
C PHE A 72 5.33 -7.16 -14.06
N ASP A 73 5.16 -6.29 -15.03
CA ASP A 73 5.78 -4.96 -14.96
C ASP A 73 4.99 -3.97 -14.12
N ARG A 74 3.81 -4.35 -13.65
CA ARG A 74 2.95 -3.40 -12.97
C ARG A 74 3.38 -3.13 -11.53
N LEU A 75 3.97 -4.11 -10.87
CA LEU A 75 4.36 -3.90 -9.49
C LEU A 75 5.48 -2.86 -9.32
N PRO A 76 6.55 -2.88 -10.12
CA PRO A 76 7.52 -1.80 -10.05
C PRO A 76 6.91 -0.44 -10.35
N GLU A 77 5.94 -0.38 -11.25
CA GLU A 77 5.24 0.85 -11.56
C GLU A 77 4.47 1.37 -10.35
N LEU A 78 3.81 0.47 -9.61
CA LEU A 78 3.10 0.86 -8.41
C LEU A 78 4.05 1.40 -7.35
N VAL A 79 5.20 0.77 -7.20
CA VAL A 79 6.23 1.24 -6.27
C VAL A 79 6.71 2.63 -6.68
N ALA A 80 6.99 2.82 -7.97
CA ALA A 80 7.46 4.11 -8.45
C ALA A 80 6.42 5.20 -8.23
N ASN A 81 5.15 4.90 -8.46
CA ASN A 81 4.09 5.87 -8.25
C ASN A 81 3.92 6.22 -6.79
N THR A 82 4.08 5.25 -5.91
CA THR A 82 4.02 5.49 -4.47
C THR A 82 5.14 6.41 -4.01
N VAL A 83 6.36 6.11 -4.43
CA VAL A 83 7.51 6.94 -4.08
C VAL A 83 7.38 8.32 -4.69
N GLY A 84 6.88 8.40 -5.93
CA GLY A 84 6.68 9.69 -6.58
C GLY A 84 5.69 10.58 -5.84
N HIS A 85 4.68 9.98 -5.23
CA HIS A 85 3.68 10.77 -4.51
C HIS A 85 4.10 11.12 -3.09
N PHE A 86 4.58 10.13 -2.33
CA PHE A 86 4.87 10.32 -0.91
C PHE A 86 6.36 10.58 -0.61
N GLY A 87 7.23 10.34 -1.57
CA GLY A 87 8.66 10.57 -1.40
C GLY A 87 9.41 9.41 -0.74
N ARG A 88 8.70 8.35 -0.35
CA ARG A 88 9.33 7.20 0.30
C ARG A 88 8.42 5.98 0.23
N LEU A 89 8.99 4.83 0.48
CA LEU A 89 8.22 3.60 0.67
C LEU A 89 8.93 2.78 1.73
N ASP A 90 8.23 2.51 2.83
CA ASP A 90 8.82 1.81 3.98
C ASP A 90 8.40 0.36 4.08
N ALA A 91 7.23 0.02 3.55
CA ALA A 91 6.72 -1.34 3.63
C ALA A 91 5.89 -1.67 2.41
N LEU A 92 5.98 -2.92 1.98
CA LEU A 92 5.11 -3.45 0.93
C LEU A 92 4.37 -4.65 1.50
N VAL A 93 3.05 -4.59 1.45
CA VAL A 93 2.21 -5.69 1.87
C VAL A 93 1.59 -6.29 0.62
N ASN A 94 2.02 -7.48 0.26
CA ASN A 94 1.54 -8.14 -0.94
C ASN A 94 0.39 -9.07 -0.57
N ASN A 95 -0.83 -8.55 -0.69
CA ASN A 95 -2.03 -9.25 -0.30
C ASN A 95 -2.89 -9.66 -1.49
N ALA A 96 -2.49 -9.32 -2.70
CA ALA A 96 -3.33 -9.59 -3.88
C ALA A 96 -3.54 -11.09 -4.06
N SER A 97 -4.80 -11.47 -4.24
CA SER A 97 -5.19 -12.85 -4.41
C SER A 97 -4.65 -13.39 -5.75
N GLY A 98 -4.16 -14.62 -5.71
CA GLY A 98 -3.64 -15.26 -6.92
C GLY A 98 -2.29 -14.75 -7.39
N PHE A 99 -1.70 -13.88 -6.63
CA PHE A 99 -0.40 -13.33 -6.97
C PHE A 99 0.69 -14.11 -6.25
N TYR A 100 1.75 -14.43 -6.97
CA TYR A 100 2.89 -15.10 -6.36
C TYR A 100 3.79 -14.06 -5.74
N PRO A 101 4.19 -14.28 -4.48
CA PRO A 101 5.11 -13.33 -3.87
C PRO A 101 6.43 -13.39 -4.62
N THR A 102 6.61 -12.46 -5.49
CA THR A 102 7.89 -12.29 -6.15
C THR A 102 8.60 -11.22 -5.37
N PRO A 103 9.74 -11.54 -4.80
CA PRO A 103 10.43 -10.55 -4.00
C PRO A 103 10.71 -9.32 -4.83
N ILE A 104 10.27 -8.22 -4.32
CA ILE A 104 10.58 -6.97 -4.96
C ILE A 104 11.97 -6.62 -4.54
N GLY A 105 12.76 -6.38 -5.53
CA GLY A 105 14.14 -6.17 -5.21
C GLY A 105 14.67 -7.40 -4.55
N THR A 106 15.39 -8.15 -5.28
CA THR A 106 16.04 -9.33 -4.75
C THR A 106 16.99 -9.01 -3.62
N ALA A 107 17.15 -7.73 -3.33
CA ALA A 107 18.09 -7.29 -2.31
C ALA A 107 17.69 -7.74 -0.90
N MET A 108 16.42 -7.98 -0.66
CA MET A 108 15.98 -8.36 0.68
C MET A 108 14.98 -9.51 0.61
N PRO A 109 15.35 -10.59 -0.03
CA PRO A 109 14.39 -11.65 -0.27
C PRO A 109 13.86 -12.29 1.01
N SER A 110 14.71 -12.49 1.99
CA SER A 110 14.25 -13.18 3.20
C SER A 110 13.27 -12.34 3.99
N GLN A 111 13.47 -11.05 4.06
CA GLN A 111 12.54 -10.18 4.79
C GLN A 111 11.19 -10.11 4.09
N TRP A 112 11.22 -9.98 2.79
CA TRP A 112 10.00 -9.93 2.02
C TRP A 112 9.25 -11.25 2.07
N ASP A 113 9.98 -12.37 2.04
CA ASP A 113 9.37 -13.68 2.13
C ASP A 113 8.63 -13.86 3.44
N GLU A 114 9.17 -13.37 4.53
CA GLU A 114 8.49 -13.44 5.81
C GLU A 114 7.19 -12.67 5.81
N LEU A 115 7.19 -11.50 5.20
CA LEU A 115 5.97 -10.71 5.09
C LEU A 115 4.93 -11.42 4.24
N PHE A 116 5.35 -12.02 3.17
CA PHE A 116 4.42 -12.61 2.20
C PHE A 116 3.93 -13.98 2.64
N ALA A 117 4.69 -14.69 3.40
CA ALA A 117 4.34 -16.03 3.82
C ALA A 117 3.25 -16.05 4.88
N SER A 118 3.04 -14.98 5.56
CA SER A 118 2.04 -14.92 6.64
C SER A 118 0.60 -14.78 6.15
#